data_bbaac784318f719506ae34cd0bc9b03c
#
_entry.id   bbaac784318f719506ae34cd0bc9b03c
#
_cell.length_a   1.000
_cell.length_b   1.000
_cell.length_c   1.000
_cell.angle_alpha   90.00
_cell.angle_beta   90.00
_cell.angle_gamma   90.00
#
_symmetry.space_group_name_H-M   'P 1'
#
loop_
_entity.id
_entity.type
_entity.pdbx_description
1 polymer ?
#
loop_
_entity_poly.entity_id
_entity_poly.type
_entity_poly.pdbx_seq_one_letter_code
_entity_poly.pdbx_strand_id
1 'polypeptide(L)'
;MGLSEPSGAVKLTVPERKAVSYFDGIDGEVLSDVEKGSPESLKNAVSKLKRAKNSMSENEQVLHYIAVSIIQLCWKSENFTDSTTGQNFKNDYTGAISSSRNGLYDSPAGEKDFLGNVLPSLVLVASETRSDYYEESEKSLLAALSMRPDSLLANYLYGVLCKRKKDFKAANDYFGRAFDLAPDCYECSFSYAESFMNLSDPGTAFTLAEKMLRNYPQNKNLLKLCAESAFAASDFVNAELYVSRVLQLEPENSNYLLFRARILVRKGEYIRAASLLDAYARKDSVSRDYLVLRFTVQKNWNRNTAAAMATIEKALSLYPDDSEIILSAASLASETGSKIGEKSGEELADMVLEKEPENFEALQIKISSMIAARKWGEAYKASSELLKKENVPNSVLFSHIKICLSAGKKDEAWKYASKLYSASSSDEEVLQSYIDVLVSTGRSAEASRIISQLLPSSASKMKSFLYYERSFLASGENAVLADLRSSLTANPRNSDALFRLYKIYYNKKEYRKAQYYLKQVVALSPKDESLLKLNRELENLLKN
;
A
#
# COMPACT_ATOMS: atom_id res chain seq x y z
N MET A 1 -5.27 21.51 -28.04
CA MET A 1 -5.22 20.15 -28.59
C MET A 1 -6.59 19.55 -28.36
N GLY A 2 -7.30 19.15 -29.42
CA GLY A 2 -8.69 18.74 -29.34
C GLY A 2 -8.86 17.47 -28.53
N LEU A 3 -9.79 17.52 -27.58
CA LEU A 3 -10.21 16.36 -26.78
C LEU A 3 -10.97 15.41 -27.71
N SER A 4 -10.44 14.21 -27.90
CA SER A 4 -11.10 13.11 -28.58
C SER A 4 -12.31 12.65 -27.74
N GLU A 5 -13.48 12.56 -28.36
CA GLU A 5 -14.67 11.98 -27.75
C GLU A 5 -14.39 10.56 -27.24
N PRO A 6 -14.87 10.18 -26.04
CA PRO A 6 -14.70 8.82 -25.53
C PRO A 6 -15.50 7.84 -26.40
N SER A 7 -14.83 6.84 -26.95
CA SER A 7 -15.44 5.73 -27.69
C SER A 7 -16.27 4.88 -26.73
N GLY A 8 -17.59 4.99 -26.80
CA GLY A 8 -18.53 4.20 -26.03
C GLY A 8 -19.77 4.91 -25.50
N ALA A 9 -19.93 6.21 -25.80
CA ALA A 9 -21.16 6.92 -25.45
C ALA A 9 -22.34 6.37 -26.26
N VAL A 10 -23.24 5.64 -25.61
CA VAL A 10 -24.55 5.31 -26.15
C VAL A 10 -25.27 6.63 -26.38
N LYS A 11 -25.39 7.06 -27.64
CA LYS A 11 -26.26 8.14 -28.02
C LYS A 11 -27.71 7.71 -27.78
N LEU A 12 -28.22 8.04 -26.59
CA LEU A 12 -29.66 7.99 -26.35
C LEU A 12 -30.28 9.13 -27.18
N THR A 13 -30.89 8.81 -28.31
CA THR A 13 -31.79 9.70 -28.99
C THR A 13 -33.03 9.88 -28.12
N VAL A 14 -33.08 10.95 -27.34
CA VAL A 14 -34.27 11.36 -26.59
C VAL A 14 -35.30 11.83 -27.61
N PRO A 15 -36.53 11.27 -27.64
CA PRO A 15 -37.59 11.81 -28.46
C PRO A 15 -37.89 13.25 -27.99
N GLU A 16 -38.12 14.16 -28.93
CA GLU A 16 -38.55 15.55 -28.68
C GLU A 16 -39.94 15.62 -28.02
N ARG A 17 -40.11 15.03 -26.86
CA ARG A 17 -41.24 15.30 -25.98
C ARG A 17 -40.84 16.45 -25.07
N LYS A 18 -41.58 17.56 -25.09
CA LYS A 18 -41.43 18.63 -24.09
C LYS A 18 -41.49 17.98 -22.69
N ALA A 19 -40.40 18.00 -21.96
CA ALA A 19 -40.37 17.62 -20.57
C ALA A 19 -41.43 18.42 -19.81
N VAL A 20 -42.17 17.78 -18.91
CA VAL A 20 -43.14 18.48 -18.07
C VAL A 20 -42.35 19.39 -17.14
N SER A 21 -42.53 20.72 -17.29
CA SER A 21 -41.93 21.69 -16.39
C SER A 21 -42.74 21.81 -15.12
N TYR A 22 -42.14 21.45 -14.00
CA TYR A 22 -42.77 21.58 -12.67
C TYR A 22 -42.64 22.99 -12.07
N PHE A 23 -41.86 23.85 -12.71
CA PHE A 23 -41.52 25.18 -12.22
C PHE A 23 -41.97 26.28 -13.18
N ASP A 24 -43.10 26.05 -13.88
CA ASP A 24 -43.70 27.08 -14.74
C ASP A 24 -44.08 28.32 -13.90
N GLY A 25 -43.74 29.50 -14.44
CA GLY A 25 -44.01 30.79 -13.79
C GLY A 25 -42.91 31.29 -12.84
N ILE A 26 -41.84 30.51 -12.65
CA ILE A 26 -40.66 30.96 -11.90
C ILE A 26 -39.73 31.78 -12.81
N ASP A 27 -39.08 32.80 -12.25
CA ASP A 27 -38.04 33.57 -12.92
C ASP A 27 -36.97 32.63 -13.50
N GLY A 28 -36.74 32.71 -14.82
CA GLY A 28 -35.81 31.84 -15.53
C GLY A 28 -34.35 31.95 -15.05
N GLU A 29 -33.95 33.11 -14.52
CA GLU A 29 -32.60 33.24 -13.91
C GLU A 29 -32.50 32.47 -12.59
N VAL A 30 -33.54 32.52 -11.77
CA VAL A 30 -33.56 31.78 -10.48
C VAL A 30 -33.54 30.27 -10.74
N LEU A 31 -34.36 29.80 -11.66
CA LEU A 31 -34.39 28.40 -12.06
C LEU A 31 -33.02 27.96 -12.62
N SER A 32 -32.45 28.77 -13.52
CA SER A 32 -31.12 28.49 -14.08
C SER A 32 -30.02 28.45 -13.03
N ASP A 33 -30.08 29.32 -12.02
CA ASP A 33 -29.10 29.30 -10.91
C ASP A 33 -29.22 28.02 -10.07
N VAL A 34 -30.43 27.51 -9.84
CA VAL A 34 -30.63 26.23 -9.14
C VAL A 34 -30.16 25.04 -9.99
N GLU A 35 -30.44 25.05 -11.29
CA GLU A 35 -30.04 23.98 -12.21
C GLU A 35 -28.53 23.92 -12.48
N LYS A 36 -27.81 25.07 -12.44
CA LYS A 36 -26.33 25.07 -12.43
C LYS A 36 -25.78 24.33 -11.22
N GLY A 37 -26.41 24.50 -10.05
CA GLY A 37 -26.14 23.74 -8.85
C GLY A 37 -24.81 24.06 -8.17
N SER A 38 -24.11 25.14 -8.56
CA SER A 38 -22.89 25.57 -7.85
C SER A 38 -23.23 26.23 -6.50
N PRO A 39 -22.30 26.21 -5.51
CA PRO A 39 -22.53 26.90 -4.24
C PRO A 39 -22.95 28.35 -4.40
N GLU A 40 -22.29 29.07 -5.29
CA GLU A 40 -22.57 30.50 -5.56
C GLU A 40 -23.92 30.68 -6.22
N SER A 41 -24.22 29.94 -7.28
CA SER A 41 -25.49 30.06 -8.01
C SER A 41 -26.69 29.72 -7.11
N LEU A 42 -26.57 28.69 -6.27
CA LEU A 42 -27.60 28.31 -5.32
C LEU A 42 -27.84 29.41 -4.27
N LYS A 43 -26.76 30.02 -3.73
CA LYS A 43 -26.88 31.16 -2.80
C LYS A 43 -27.55 32.38 -3.47
N ASN A 44 -27.24 32.63 -4.74
CA ASN A 44 -27.91 33.67 -5.51
C ASN A 44 -29.40 33.42 -5.68
N ALA A 45 -29.79 32.18 -6.05
CA ALA A 45 -31.18 31.77 -6.15
C ALA A 45 -31.92 31.93 -4.83
N VAL A 46 -31.34 31.44 -3.73
CA VAL A 46 -31.90 31.60 -2.37
C VAL A 46 -32.09 33.07 -2.01
N SER A 47 -31.12 33.92 -2.33
CA SER A 47 -31.20 35.37 -2.05
C SER A 47 -32.28 36.08 -2.85
N LYS A 48 -32.47 35.74 -4.14
CA LYS A 48 -33.53 36.27 -4.99
C LYS A 48 -34.92 35.83 -4.48
N LEU A 49 -35.08 34.54 -4.16
CA LEU A 49 -36.34 33.99 -3.60
C LEU A 49 -36.69 34.62 -2.25
N LYS A 50 -35.72 34.85 -1.38
CA LYS A 50 -35.95 35.50 -0.05
C LYS A 50 -36.44 36.94 -0.15
N ARG A 51 -36.04 37.70 -1.18
CA ARG A 51 -36.52 39.06 -1.37
C ARG A 51 -38.03 39.09 -1.62
N ALA A 52 -38.59 38.04 -2.20
CA ALA A 52 -40.01 37.84 -2.44
C ALA A 52 -40.78 37.25 -1.22
N LYS A 53 -40.20 37.21 -0.03
CA LYS A 53 -40.63 36.44 1.15
C LYS A 53 -42.11 36.53 1.54
N ASN A 54 -42.80 37.65 1.26
CA ASN A 54 -44.21 37.82 1.59
C ASN A 54 -45.17 37.47 0.42
N SER A 55 -44.65 37.02 -0.70
CA SER A 55 -45.38 36.71 -1.93
C SER A 55 -44.88 35.49 -2.68
N MET A 56 -44.01 34.66 -2.10
CA MET A 56 -43.53 33.44 -2.78
C MET A 56 -44.73 32.52 -3.09
N SER A 57 -44.85 32.17 -4.37
CA SER A 57 -45.74 31.11 -4.82
C SER A 57 -45.34 29.75 -4.20
N GLU A 58 -46.22 28.78 -4.25
CA GLU A 58 -45.93 27.42 -3.75
C GLU A 58 -44.68 26.81 -4.46
N ASN A 59 -44.57 27.02 -5.77
CA ASN A 59 -43.44 26.54 -6.56
C ASN A 59 -42.11 27.23 -6.18
N GLU A 60 -42.13 28.54 -5.90
CA GLU A 60 -40.92 29.25 -5.42
C GLU A 60 -40.48 28.80 -4.05
N GLN A 61 -41.43 28.46 -3.15
CA GLN A 61 -41.12 27.88 -1.83
C GLN A 61 -40.45 26.50 -1.97
N VAL A 62 -40.95 25.66 -2.88
CA VAL A 62 -40.35 24.36 -3.18
C VAL A 62 -38.95 24.52 -3.74
N LEU A 63 -38.76 25.44 -4.73
CA LEU A 63 -37.44 25.68 -5.34
C LEU A 63 -36.43 26.25 -4.34
N HIS A 64 -36.86 27.16 -3.47
CA HIS A 64 -36.05 27.66 -2.35
C HIS A 64 -35.57 26.51 -1.45
N TYR A 65 -36.48 25.62 -1.08
CA TYR A 65 -36.19 24.46 -0.26
C TYR A 65 -35.20 23.51 -0.94
N ILE A 66 -35.36 23.27 -2.25
CA ILE A 66 -34.43 22.45 -3.07
C ILE A 66 -33.03 23.07 -3.06
N ALA A 67 -32.91 24.37 -3.34
CA ALA A 67 -31.62 25.05 -3.37
C ALA A 67 -30.85 24.93 -2.04
N VAL A 68 -31.55 25.17 -0.91
CA VAL A 68 -30.96 25.01 0.43
C VAL A 68 -30.56 23.57 0.69
N SER A 69 -31.38 22.60 0.26
CA SER A 69 -31.08 21.16 0.42
C SER A 69 -29.78 20.76 -0.29
N ILE A 70 -29.64 21.19 -1.52
CA ILE A 70 -28.44 20.90 -2.32
C ILE A 70 -27.19 21.46 -1.63
N ILE A 71 -27.23 22.71 -1.16
CA ILE A 71 -26.10 23.31 -0.45
C ILE A 71 -25.75 22.49 0.80
N GLN A 72 -26.73 22.15 1.62
CA GLN A 72 -26.47 21.45 2.87
C GLN A 72 -26.03 19.99 2.71
N LEU A 73 -26.49 19.32 1.67
CA LEU A 73 -26.15 17.91 1.39
C LEU A 73 -24.86 17.76 0.59
N CYS A 74 -24.72 18.54 -0.48
CA CYS A 74 -23.60 18.39 -1.44
C CYS A 74 -22.44 19.31 -1.09
N TRP A 75 -22.69 20.53 -0.62
CA TRP A 75 -21.67 21.56 -0.39
C TRP A 75 -21.50 21.88 1.09
N LYS A 76 -21.20 20.87 1.87
CA LYS A 76 -21.15 20.93 3.35
C LYS A 76 -20.11 21.92 3.90
N SER A 77 -19.04 22.15 3.16
CA SER A 77 -17.98 23.11 3.52
C SER A 77 -18.45 24.55 3.56
N GLU A 78 -19.56 24.85 2.86
CA GLU A 78 -20.15 26.20 2.81
C GLU A 78 -20.77 26.64 4.13
N ASN A 79 -21.00 25.72 5.10
CA ASN A 79 -21.61 25.97 6.40
C ASN A 79 -22.89 26.85 6.31
N PHE A 80 -23.64 26.67 5.21
CA PHE A 80 -24.79 27.49 4.92
C PHE A 80 -25.98 27.14 5.82
N THR A 81 -26.45 28.12 6.57
CA THR A 81 -27.64 28.00 7.41
C THR A 81 -28.70 28.96 6.93
N ASP A 82 -29.91 28.46 6.69
CA ASP A 82 -31.07 29.28 6.43
C ASP A 82 -32.06 29.20 7.58
N SER A 83 -32.37 30.35 8.20
CA SER A 83 -33.31 30.46 9.32
C SER A 83 -34.76 30.17 8.95
N THR A 84 -35.10 30.09 7.67
CA THR A 84 -36.48 29.83 7.20
C THR A 84 -36.77 28.35 6.97
N THR A 85 -35.74 27.53 6.77
CA THR A 85 -35.83 26.07 6.74
C THR A 85 -35.54 25.56 8.15
N GLY A 86 -36.53 25.13 8.91
CA GLY A 86 -36.38 24.71 10.30
C GLY A 86 -35.35 23.55 10.48
N GLN A 87 -34.94 23.32 11.74
CA GLN A 87 -33.94 22.32 12.14
C GLN A 87 -34.25 20.86 11.76
N ASN A 88 -35.44 20.54 11.28
CA ASN A 88 -35.90 19.18 10.95
C ASN A 88 -35.35 18.66 9.60
N PHE A 89 -34.54 19.45 8.91
CA PHE A 89 -34.04 19.19 7.57
C PHE A 89 -33.09 17.98 7.44
N LYS A 90 -32.36 17.68 8.51
CA LYS A 90 -31.35 16.62 8.46
C LYS A 90 -31.91 15.19 8.33
N ASN A 91 -33.18 14.99 8.67
CA ASN A 91 -33.73 13.65 8.82
C ASN A 91 -34.76 13.25 7.76
N ASP A 92 -35.31 14.19 6.98
CA ASP A 92 -36.46 13.88 6.09
C ASP A 92 -36.48 14.68 4.77
N TYR A 93 -35.32 14.87 4.13
CA TYR A 93 -35.29 15.53 2.82
C TYR A 93 -36.02 14.69 1.75
N THR A 94 -36.00 13.36 1.84
CA THR A 94 -36.76 12.47 0.97
C THR A 94 -38.26 12.66 1.17
N GLY A 95 -38.73 12.79 2.40
CA GLY A 95 -40.11 13.09 2.71
C GLY A 95 -40.56 14.44 2.18
N ALA A 96 -39.72 15.46 2.29
CA ALA A 96 -40.02 16.80 1.82
C ALA A 96 -40.02 16.94 0.28
N ILE A 97 -39.13 16.27 -0.39
CA ILE A 97 -39.11 16.22 -1.87
C ILE A 97 -40.25 15.33 -2.39
N SER A 98 -40.56 14.22 -1.70
CA SER A 98 -41.68 13.33 -2.07
C SER A 98 -43.05 13.92 -1.73
N SER A 99 -43.17 14.79 -0.74
CA SER A 99 -44.39 15.52 -0.40
C SER A 99 -44.62 16.78 -1.27
N SER A 100 -43.64 17.16 -2.11
CA SER A 100 -43.91 18.19 -3.12
C SER A 100 -45.02 17.68 -4.04
N ARG A 101 -46.17 18.34 -4.00
CA ARG A 101 -47.47 17.95 -4.60
C ARG A 101 -47.41 17.74 -6.12
N ASN A 102 -46.28 17.91 -6.76
CA ASN A 102 -46.13 18.01 -8.21
C ASN A 102 -45.60 16.73 -8.88
N GLY A 103 -45.54 15.59 -8.18
CA GLY A 103 -45.21 14.30 -8.80
C GLY A 103 -43.81 14.22 -9.40
N LEU A 104 -42.84 15.02 -8.89
CA LEU A 104 -41.45 15.04 -9.36
C LEU A 104 -40.79 13.64 -9.38
N TYR A 105 -41.39 12.69 -8.65
CA TYR A 105 -40.89 11.33 -8.52
C TYR A 105 -41.63 10.28 -9.36
N ASP A 106 -42.86 10.57 -9.77
CA ASP A 106 -43.75 9.54 -10.32
C ASP A 106 -43.61 9.35 -11.85
N SER A 107 -42.90 10.27 -12.53
CA SER A 107 -42.66 10.14 -13.98
C SER A 107 -41.39 9.36 -14.28
N PRO A 108 -41.31 8.58 -15.39
CA PRO A 108 -40.10 7.90 -15.79
C PRO A 108 -38.91 8.84 -16.04
N ALA A 109 -37.70 8.34 -15.85
CA ALA A 109 -36.47 9.08 -16.19
C ALA A 109 -36.49 9.53 -17.67
N GLY A 110 -36.18 10.80 -17.91
CA GLY A 110 -36.22 11.41 -19.25
C GLY A 110 -37.54 12.09 -19.64
N GLU A 111 -38.64 11.85 -18.90
CA GLU A 111 -39.90 12.61 -19.04
C GLU A 111 -39.99 13.75 -18.02
N LYS A 112 -39.11 13.79 -17.05
CA LYS A 112 -38.97 14.82 -16.03
C LYS A 112 -38.13 15.97 -16.53
N ASP A 113 -38.32 17.16 -15.94
CA ASP A 113 -37.39 18.28 -16.12
C ASP A 113 -36.01 17.95 -15.52
N PHE A 114 -35.07 18.89 -15.67
CA PHE A 114 -33.71 18.70 -15.17
C PHE A 114 -33.67 18.38 -13.67
N LEU A 115 -34.34 19.17 -12.83
CA LEU A 115 -34.36 19.00 -11.40
C LEU A 115 -35.04 17.70 -11.00
N GLY A 116 -36.16 17.33 -11.64
CA GLY A 116 -36.83 16.06 -11.41
C GLY A 116 -35.93 14.84 -11.67
N ASN A 117 -34.96 14.94 -12.58
CA ASN A 117 -33.97 13.89 -12.83
C ASN A 117 -32.80 13.93 -11.84
N VAL A 118 -32.40 15.09 -11.34
CA VAL A 118 -31.25 15.20 -10.41
C VAL A 118 -31.61 14.88 -8.97
N LEU A 119 -32.76 15.37 -8.50
CA LEU A 119 -33.14 15.33 -7.07
C LEU A 119 -33.18 13.92 -6.45
N PRO A 120 -33.68 12.86 -7.12
CA PRO A 120 -33.66 11.51 -6.57
C PRO A 120 -32.25 11.04 -6.20
N SER A 121 -31.24 11.50 -6.95
CA SER A 121 -29.84 11.11 -6.73
C SER A 121 -29.17 11.79 -5.54
N LEU A 122 -29.81 12.75 -4.87
CA LEU A 122 -29.31 13.30 -3.61
C LEU A 122 -29.21 12.25 -2.50
N VAL A 123 -29.96 11.15 -2.61
CA VAL A 123 -29.84 9.99 -1.72
C VAL A 123 -28.40 9.45 -1.68
N LEU A 124 -27.66 9.57 -2.77
CA LEU A 124 -26.27 9.11 -2.86
C LEU A 124 -25.32 9.86 -1.91
N VAL A 125 -25.58 11.12 -1.62
CA VAL A 125 -24.77 11.90 -0.67
C VAL A 125 -25.34 11.91 0.74
N ALA A 126 -26.63 11.61 0.88
CA ALA A 126 -27.31 11.56 2.18
C ALA A 126 -27.11 10.22 2.91
N SER A 127 -27.01 9.11 2.18
CA SER A 127 -26.86 7.76 2.75
C SER A 127 -25.85 6.93 1.97
N GLU A 128 -24.94 6.30 2.69
CA GLU A 128 -23.94 5.41 2.10
C GLU A 128 -24.46 3.99 1.83
N THR A 129 -25.57 3.60 2.44
CA THR A 129 -26.07 2.22 2.46
C THR A 129 -27.14 1.90 1.40
N ARG A 130 -27.56 2.89 0.61
CA ARG A 130 -28.69 2.77 -0.31
C ARG A 130 -28.23 2.34 -1.72
N SER A 131 -27.76 1.11 -1.86
CA SER A 131 -27.40 0.53 -3.17
C SER A 131 -28.59 0.21 -4.06
N ASP A 132 -29.79 0.09 -3.49
CA ASP A 132 -31.06 -0.09 -4.19
C ASP A 132 -31.40 1.07 -5.15
N TYR A 133 -30.84 2.27 -4.92
CA TYR A 133 -31.07 3.46 -5.76
C TYR A 133 -30.06 3.64 -6.91
N TYR A 134 -29.06 2.75 -7.07
CA TYR A 134 -27.99 2.97 -8.05
C TYR A 134 -28.50 2.96 -9.51
N GLU A 135 -29.35 2.02 -9.87
CA GLU A 135 -29.87 1.91 -11.25
C GLU A 135 -30.80 3.08 -11.61
N GLU A 136 -31.68 3.48 -10.70
CA GLU A 136 -32.57 4.61 -10.92
C GLU A 136 -31.80 5.93 -11.00
N SER A 137 -30.85 6.14 -10.07
CA SER A 137 -29.97 7.31 -10.08
C SER A 137 -29.15 7.40 -11.37
N GLU A 138 -28.66 6.27 -11.90
CA GLU A 138 -27.90 6.25 -13.16
C GLU A 138 -28.73 6.72 -14.33
N LYS A 139 -29.91 6.14 -14.51
CA LYS A 139 -30.86 6.54 -15.59
C LYS A 139 -31.25 8.01 -15.49
N SER A 140 -31.56 8.46 -14.30
CA SER A 140 -31.98 9.84 -14.05
C SER A 140 -30.84 10.84 -14.24
N LEU A 141 -29.64 10.55 -13.74
CA LEU A 141 -28.49 11.44 -13.91
C LEU A 141 -28.00 11.50 -15.36
N LEU A 142 -28.06 10.40 -16.11
CA LEU A 142 -27.74 10.41 -17.55
C LEU A 142 -28.75 11.27 -18.32
N ALA A 143 -30.04 11.20 -17.99
CA ALA A 143 -31.06 12.07 -18.58
C ALA A 143 -30.79 13.56 -18.22
N ALA A 144 -30.46 13.85 -16.96
CA ALA A 144 -30.09 15.20 -16.53
C ALA A 144 -28.84 15.72 -17.28
N LEU A 145 -27.78 14.91 -17.39
CA LEU A 145 -26.55 15.27 -18.11
C LEU A 145 -26.77 15.44 -19.62
N SER A 146 -27.74 14.74 -20.22
CA SER A 146 -28.12 14.97 -21.61
C SER A 146 -28.81 16.34 -21.83
N MET A 147 -29.54 16.82 -20.80
CA MET A 147 -30.17 18.14 -20.81
C MET A 147 -29.17 19.26 -20.51
N ARG A 148 -28.30 19.04 -19.51
CA ARG A 148 -27.28 20.03 -19.09
C ARG A 148 -25.95 19.33 -18.81
N PRO A 149 -25.09 19.16 -19.82
CA PRO A 149 -23.76 18.55 -19.64
C PRO A 149 -22.83 19.37 -18.73
N ASP A 150 -23.09 20.67 -18.63
CA ASP A 150 -22.34 21.66 -17.84
C ASP A 150 -22.87 21.82 -16.39
N SER A 151 -23.80 20.98 -15.94
CA SER A 151 -24.29 21.05 -14.57
C SER A 151 -23.24 20.52 -13.61
N LEU A 152 -22.77 21.38 -12.70
CA LEU A 152 -21.86 21.01 -11.61
C LEU A 152 -22.45 19.88 -10.75
N LEU A 153 -23.71 20.06 -10.33
CA LEU A 153 -24.39 19.11 -9.44
C LEU A 153 -24.56 17.73 -10.09
N ALA A 154 -25.01 17.68 -11.35
CA ALA A 154 -25.21 16.41 -12.04
C ALA A 154 -23.88 15.67 -12.27
N ASN A 155 -22.81 16.36 -12.69
CA ASN A 155 -21.48 15.77 -12.83
C ASN A 155 -20.95 15.27 -11.48
N TYR A 156 -21.06 16.05 -10.42
CA TYR A 156 -20.63 15.64 -9.08
C TYR A 156 -21.37 14.39 -8.59
N LEU A 157 -22.70 14.38 -8.66
CA LEU A 157 -23.52 13.24 -8.23
C LEU A 157 -23.26 11.98 -9.06
N TYR A 158 -23.03 12.11 -10.36
CA TYR A 158 -22.69 10.98 -11.20
C TYR A 158 -21.29 10.43 -10.86
N GLY A 159 -20.34 11.28 -10.54
CA GLY A 159 -19.04 10.88 -9.98
C GLY A 159 -19.18 10.10 -8.68
N VAL A 160 -20.06 10.56 -7.76
CA VAL A 160 -20.37 9.85 -6.51
C VAL A 160 -20.97 8.46 -6.80
N LEU A 161 -21.92 8.38 -7.73
CA LEU A 161 -22.52 7.11 -8.14
C LEU A 161 -21.47 6.13 -8.69
N CYS A 162 -20.63 6.58 -9.63
CA CYS A 162 -19.56 5.76 -10.21
C CYS A 162 -18.58 5.27 -9.14
N LYS A 163 -18.17 6.14 -8.19
CA LYS A 163 -17.32 5.75 -7.05
C LYS A 163 -17.97 4.63 -6.24
N ARG A 164 -19.27 4.71 -5.96
CA ARG A 164 -20.01 3.69 -5.20
C ARG A 164 -20.15 2.38 -5.96
N LYS A 165 -20.32 2.44 -7.27
CA LYS A 165 -20.33 1.27 -8.17
C LYS A 165 -18.91 0.69 -8.39
N LYS A 166 -17.88 1.31 -7.82
CA LYS A 166 -16.46 0.97 -8.00
C LYS A 166 -15.95 1.15 -9.43
N ASP A 167 -16.64 1.93 -10.24
CA ASP A 167 -16.12 2.41 -11.53
C ASP A 167 -15.27 3.67 -11.28
N PHE A 168 -14.04 3.43 -10.83
CA PHE A 168 -13.15 4.50 -10.40
C PHE A 168 -12.69 5.40 -11.54
N LYS A 169 -12.62 4.87 -12.76
CA LYS A 169 -12.24 5.64 -13.93
C LYS A 169 -13.33 6.63 -14.29
N ALA A 170 -14.57 6.18 -14.43
CA ALA A 170 -15.69 7.05 -14.68
C ALA A 170 -15.89 8.06 -13.53
N ALA A 171 -15.70 7.63 -12.27
CA ALA A 171 -15.76 8.55 -11.12
C ALA A 171 -14.74 9.70 -11.24
N ASN A 172 -13.49 9.40 -11.60
CA ASN A 172 -12.45 10.41 -11.80
C ASN A 172 -12.82 11.37 -12.96
N ASP A 173 -13.30 10.85 -14.09
CA ASP A 173 -13.69 11.66 -15.24
C ASP A 173 -14.81 12.66 -14.89
N TYR A 174 -15.83 12.22 -14.15
CA TYR A 174 -16.94 13.09 -13.76
C TYR A 174 -16.60 14.04 -12.61
N PHE A 175 -15.78 13.63 -11.65
CA PHE A 175 -15.24 14.57 -10.66
C PHE A 175 -14.30 15.61 -11.30
N GLY A 176 -13.54 15.21 -12.32
CA GLY A 176 -12.72 16.13 -13.11
C GLY A 176 -13.56 17.20 -13.81
N ARG A 177 -14.68 16.80 -14.45
CA ARG A 177 -15.63 17.77 -15.06
C ARG A 177 -16.22 18.71 -14.01
N ALA A 178 -16.60 18.18 -12.84
CA ALA A 178 -17.11 19.01 -11.76
C ALA A 178 -16.05 19.99 -11.23
N PHE A 179 -14.79 19.53 -11.11
CA PHE A 179 -13.66 20.38 -10.75
C PHE A 179 -13.40 21.49 -11.78
N ASP A 180 -13.45 21.19 -13.08
CA ASP A 180 -13.25 22.17 -14.15
C ASP A 180 -14.35 23.24 -14.15
N LEU A 181 -15.59 22.85 -13.81
CA LEU A 181 -16.71 23.78 -13.70
C LEU A 181 -16.63 24.69 -12.46
N ALA A 182 -16.08 24.20 -11.37
CA ALA A 182 -15.97 24.93 -10.10
C ALA A 182 -14.72 24.52 -9.31
N PRO A 183 -13.52 24.98 -9.71
CA PRO A 183 -12.26 24.59 -9.03
C PRO A 183 -12.16 25.12 -7.59
N ASP A 184 -12.92 26.14 -7.24
CA ASP A 184 -12.98 26.69 -5.88
C ASP A 184 -13.99 25.95 -4.98
N CYS A 185 -14.83 25.08 -5.54
CA CYS A 185 -15.73 24.23 -4.76
C CYS A 185 -14.91 23.14 -4.04
N TYR A 186 -14.94 23.19 -2.71
CA TYR A 186 -14.15 22.26 -1.88
C TYR A 186 -14.49 20.79 -2.17
N GLU A 187 -15.77 20.42 -2.16
CA GLU A 187 -16.21 19.03 -2.33
C GLU A 187 -15.84 18.47 -3.70
N CYS A 188 -15.94 19.30 -4.76
CA CYS A 188 -15.55 18.90 -6.11
C CYS A 188 -14.03 18.65 -6.19
N SER A 189 -13.24 19.62 -5.71
CA SER A 189 -11.78 19.55 -5.70
C SER A 189 -11.27 18.40 -4.82
N PHE A 190 -11.89 18.19 -3.66
CA PHE A 190 -11.54 17.09 -2.75
C PHE A 190 -11.86 15.73 -3.36
N SER A 191 -13.08 15.56 -3.92
CA SER A 191 -13.49 14.29 -4.53
C SER A 191 -12.64 13.95 -5.75
N TYR A 192 -12.26 14.96 -6.53
CA TYR A 192 -11.35 14.79 -7.66
C TYR A 192 -9.94 14.35 -7.18
N ALA A 193 -9.36 15.05 -6.21
CA ALA A 193 -8.07 14.68 -5.64
C ALA A 193 -8.08 13.26 -5.03
N GLU A 194 -9.12 12.94 -4.26
CA GLU A 194 -9.29 11.62 -3.64
C GLU A 194 -9.45 10.49 -4.67
N SER A 195 -10.10 10.76 -5.81
CA SER A 195 -10.35 9.74 -6.84
C SER A 195 -9.06 9.17 -7.46
N PHE A 196 -7.97 9.92 -7.49
CA PHE A 196 -6.66 9.44 -7.95
C PHE A 196 -6.07 8.35 -7.04
N MET A 197 -6.44 8.31 -5.75
CA MET A 197 -6.06 7.20 -4.88
C MET A 197 -6.63 5.87 -5.37
N ASN A 198 -7.86 5.89 -5.88
CA ASN A 198 -8.51 4.70 -6.44
C ASN A 198 -7.95 4.28 -7.80
N LEU A 199 -7.31 5.20 -8.53
CA LEU A 199 -6.63 4.93 -9.80
C LEU A 199 -5.15 4.54 -9.64
N SER A 200 -4.69 4.35 -8.40
CA SER A 200 -3.29 4.06 -8.08
C SER A 200 -2.31 5.17 -8.53
N ASP A 201 -2.78 6.41 -8.56
CA ASP A 201 -1.97 7.62 -8.79
C ASP A 201 -1.93 8.51 -7.53
N PRO A 202 -1.24 8.06 -6.47
CA PRO A 202 -1.16 8.82 -5.23
C PRO A 202 -0.35 10.12 -5.37
N GLY A 203 0.53 10.23 -6.37
CA GLY A 203 1.31 11.44 -6.61
C GLY A 203 0.43 12.63 -7.04
N THR A 204 -0.50 12.40 -7.95
CA THR A 204 -1.48 13.42 -8.37
C THR A 204 -2.43 13.76 -7.22
N ALA A 205 -2.93 12.74 -6.48
CA ALA A 205 -3.76 12.96 -5.30
C ALA A 205 -3.09 13.88 -4.28
N PHE A 206 -1.81 13.60 -3.97
CA PHE A 206 -1.01 14.42 -3.04
C PHE A 206 -0.88 15.87 -3.52
N THR A 207 -0.51 16.06 -4.79
CA THR A 207 -0.28 17.39 -5.36
C THR A 207 -1.55 18.27 -5.31
N LEU A 208 -2.69 17.70 -5.65
CA LEU A 208 -3.98 18.41 -5.60
C LEU A 208 -4.39 18.71 -4.16
N ALA A 209 -4.29 17.74 -3.26
CA ALA A 209 -4.63 17.94 -1.86
C ALA A 209 -3.73 18.98 -1.17
N GLU A 210 -2.42 18.97 -1.47
CA GLU A 210 -1.47 19.95 -0.95
C GLU A 210 -1.78 21.36 -1.46
N LYS A 211 -2.15 21.50 -2.75
CA LYS A 211 -2.60 22.79 -3.31
C LYS A 211 -3.83 23.32 -2.57
N MET A 212 -4.80 22.45 -2.27
CA MET A 212 -6.00 22.82 -1.52
C MET A 212 -5.68 23.25 -0.07
N LEU A 213 -4.67 22.65 0.57
CA LEU A 213 -4.25 23.03 1.92
C LEU A 213 -3.77 24.47 2.05
N ARG A 214 -3.41 25.17 0.96
CA ARG A 214 -3.09 26.59 0.98
C ARG A 214 -4.29 27.44 1.38
N ASN A 215 -5.48 27.04 0.92
CA ASN A 215 -6.75 27.72 1.22
C ASN A 215 -7.38 27.18 2.52
N TYR A 216 -7.14 25.89 2.85
CA TYR A 216 -7.75 25.19 3.98
C TYR A 216 -6.68 24.54 4.89
N PRO A 217 -5.76 25.31 5.52
CA PRO A 217 -4.53 24.78 6.14
C PRO A 217 -4.75 23.84 7.32
N GLN A 218 -5.91 23.90 7.97
CA GLN A 218 -6.28 23.05 9.11
C GLN A 218 -7.38 22.04 8.79
N ASN A 219 -7.70 21.87 7.50
CA ASN A 219 -8.73 20.92 7.12
C ASN A 219 -8.23 19.49 7.34
N LYS A 220 -8.88 18.78 8.26
CA LYS A 220 -8.49 17.43 8.69
C LYS A 220 -8.52 16.43 7.54
N ASN A 221 -9.53 16.49 6.68
CA ASN A 221 -9.69 15.55 5.57
C ASN A 221 -8.56 15.72 4.53
N LEU A 222 -8.18 16.97 4.24
CA LEU A 222 -7.05 17.24 3.36
C LEU A 222 -5.72 16.78 3.96
N LEU A 223 -5.50 17.04 5.26
CA LEU A 223 -4.30 16.57 5.94
C LEU A 223 -4.21 15.04 5.94
N LYS A 224 -5.35 14.35 6.12
CA LYS A 224 -5.45 12.90 6.02
C LYS A 224 -5.14 12.41 4.61
N LEU A 225 -5.76 13.01 3.61
CA LEU A 225 -5.49 12.68 2.21
C LEU A 225 -4.02 12.89 1.82
N CYS A 226 -3.40 13.99 2.25
CA CYS A 226 -1.97 14.23 2.03
C CYS A 226 -1.09 13.16 2.70
N ALA A 227 -1.40 12.78 3.94
CA ALA A 227 -0.65 11.76 4.66
C ALA A 227 -0.74 10.39 3.97
N GLU A 228 -1.95 9.99 3.58
CA GLU A 228 -2.23 8.70 2.96
C GLU A 228 -1.67 8.61 1.53
N SER A 229 -1.83 9.67 0.74
CA SER A 229 -1.29 9.72 -0.62
C SER A 229 0.24 9.77 -0.65
N ALA A 230 0.87 10.56 0.23
CA ALA A 230 2.32 10.57 0.37
C ALA A 230 2.86 9.18 0.78
N PHE A 231 2.18 8.51 1.72
CA PHE A 231 2.56 7.14 2.11
C PHE A 231 2.44 6.15 0.95
N ALA A 232 1.34 6.20 0.21
CA ALA A 232 1.11 5.34 -0.96
C ALA A 232 2.14 5.60 -2.08
N ALA A 233 2.59 6.86 -2.23
CA ALA A 233 3.67 7.25 -3.14
C ALA A 233 5.07 6.90 -2.60
N SER A 234 5.18 6.27 -1.41
CA SER A 234 6.43 5.98 -0.71
C SER A 234 7.21 7.24 -0.27
N ASP A 235 6.59 8.40 -0.25
CA ASP A 235 7.15 9.62 0.34
C ASP A 235 6.88 9.66 1.86
N PHE A 236 7.69 8.91 2.58
CA PHE A 236 7.54 8.75 4.02
C PHE A 236 7.89 10.03 4.82
N VAL A 237 8.58 10.99 4.20
CA VAL A 237 8.90 12.27 4.83
C VAL A 237 7.64 13.14 4.89
N ASN A 238 6.98 13.35 3.78
CA ASN A 238 5.73 14.09 3.73
C ASN A 238 4.60 13.33 4.44
N ALA A 239 4.52 12.00 4.33
CA ALA A 239 3.56 11.21 5.09
C ALA A 239 3.69 11.46 6.61
N GLU A 240 4.92 11.46 7.17
CA GLU A 240 5.15 11.76 8.58
C GLU A 240 4.80 13.21 8.95
N LEU A 241 5.12 14.16 8.08
CA LEU A 241 4.78 15.57 8.28
C LEU A 241 3.25 15.73 8.44
N TYR A 242 2.49 15.24 7.48
CA TYR A 242 1.03 15.44 7.47
C TYR A 242 0.31 14.61 8.52
N VAL A 243 0.73 13.37 8.79
CA VAL A 243 0.14 12.59 9.91
C VAL A 243 0.40 13.26 11.27
N SER A 244 1.55 13.92 11.43
CA SER A 244 1.84 14.67 12.66
C SER A 244 0.91 15.86 12.82
N ARG A 245 0.57 16.57 11.73
CA ARG A 245 -0.42 17.65 11.73
C ARG A 245 -1.84 17.14 12.04
N VAL A 246 -2.22 15.96 11.50
CA VAL A 246 -3.49 15.32 11.88
C VAL A 246 -3.55 15.06 13.38
N LEU A 247 -2.46 14.50 13.95
CA LEU A 247 -2.38 14.18 15.38
C LEU A 247 -2.28 15.42 16.28
N GLN A 248 -1.85 16.57 15.77
CA GLN A 248 -1.96 17.85 16.51
C GLN A 248 -3.42 18.28 16.67
N LEU A 249 -4.26 18.01 15.68
CA LEU A 249 -5.70 18.33 15.70
C LEU A 249 -6.53 17.24 16.38
N GLU A 250 -6.09 15.99 16.32
CA GLU A 250 -6.75 14.80 16.85
C GLU A 250 -5.75 13.91 17.62
N PRO A 251 -5.25 14.35 18.80
CA PRO A 251 -4.17 13.65 19.53
C PRO A 251 -4.53 12.22 19.95
N GLU A 252 -5.82 11.95 20.12
CA GLU A 252 -6.35 10.66 20.59
C GLU A 252 -6.79 9.74 19.45
N ASN A 253 -6.55 10.11 18.19
CA ASN A 253 -6.96 9.29 17.05
C ASN A 253 -6.06 8.06 16.91
N SER A 254 -6.51 6.94 17.45
CA SER A 254 -5.79 5.66 17.48
C SER A 254 -5.38 5.18 16.08
N ASN A 255 -6.23 5.37 15.07
CA ASN A 255 -5.91 4.97 13.70
C ASN A 255 -4.70 5.71 13.14
N TYR A 256 -4.61 7.02 13.39
CA TYR A 256 -3.48 7.83 12.93
C TYR A 256 -2.23 7.66 13.80
N LEU A 257 -2.35 7.26 15.07
CA LEU A 257 -1.21 6.81 15.87
C LEU A 257 -0.58 5.54 15.27
N LEU A 258 -1.40 4.54 14.91
CA LEU A 258 -0.92 3.34 14.23
C LEU A 258 -0.38 3.64 12.84
N PHE A 259 -1.03 4.53 12.10
CA PHE A 259 -0.56 4.95 10.78
C PHE A 259 0.81 5.63 10.86
N ARG A 260 1.04 6.50 11.86
CA ARG A 260 2.37 7.08 12.11
C ARG A 260 3.39 6.02 12.49
N ALA A 261 3.03 5.04 13.32
CA ALA A 261 3.93 3.93 13.64
C ALA A 261 4.30 3.12 12.38
N ARG A 262 3.35 2.89 11.47
CA ARG A 262 3.58 2.24 10.16
C ARG A 262 4.56 3.02 9.30
N ILE A 263 4.41 4.34 9.21
CA ILE A 263 5.35 5.22 8.48
C ILE A 263 6.76 5.11 9.06
N LEU A 264 6.91 5.15 10.39
CA LEU A 264 8.21 5.05 11.06
C LEU A 264 8.86 3.66 10.84
N VAL A 265 8.08 2.60 10.83
CA VAL A 265 8.57 1.25 10.48
C VAL A 265 9.10 1.22 9.04
N ARG A 266 8.39 1.82 8.08
CA ARG A 266 8.85 1.92 6.68
C ARG A 266 10.12 2.77 6.53
N LYS A 267 10.33 3.77 7.39
CA LYS A 267 11.56 4.57 7.48
C LYS A 267 12.71 3.85 8.20
N GLY A 268 12.45 2.71 8.86
CA GLY A 268 13.42 2.00 9.71
C GLY A 268 13.62 2.66 11.09
N GLU A 269 12.78 3.61 11.48
CA GLU A 269 12.84 4.33 12.75
C GLU A 269 12.15 3.55 13.88
N TYR A 270 12.60 2.31 14.12
CA TYR A 270 11.93 1.35 15.00
C TYR A 270 11.80 1.80 16.45
N ILE A 271 12.74 2.59 16.99
CA ILE A 271 12.69 3.12 18.37
C ILE A 271 11.47 4.01 18.54
N ARG A 272 11.28 4.95 17.61
CA ARG A 272 10.14 5.87 17.62
C ARG A 272 8.82 5.13 17.40
N ALA A 273 8.81 4.14 16.48
CA ALA A 273 7.66 3.28 16.25
C ALA A 273 7.28 2.49 17.52
N ALA A 274 8.27 1.90 18.23
CA ALA A 274 8.04 1.18 19.48
C ALA A 274 7.36 2.07 20.54
N SER A 275 7.85 3.30 20.73
CA SER A 275 7.28 4.25 21.70
C SER A 275 5.83 4.61 21.39
N LEU A 276 5.47 4.76 20.10
CA LEU A 276 4.08 5.00 19.70
C LEU A 276 3.19 3.77 19.92
N LEU A 277 3.70 2.57 19.63
CA LEU A 277 2.98 1.32 19.88
C LEU A 277 2.77 1.08 21.38
N ASP A 278 3.73 1.45 22.23
CA ASP A 278 3.58 1.38 23.69
C ASP A 278 2.53 2.39 24.20
N ALA A 279 2.46 3.58 23.59
CA ALA A 279 1.43 4.58 23.90
C ALA A 279 0.04 4.11 23.44
N TYR A 280 -0.06 3.53 22.25
CA TYR A 280 -1.29 2.95 21.74
C TYR A 280 -1.82 1.83 22.66
N ALA A 281 -0.98 0.88 23.04
CA ALA A 281 -1.37 -0.27 23.86
C ALA A 281 -1.89 0.08 25.26
N ARG A 282 -1.57 1.29 25.75
CA ARG A 282 -2.11 1.79 27.04
C ARG A 282 -3.54 2.34 26.95
N LYS A 283 -3.96 2.69 25.73
CA LYS A 283 -5.23 3.39 25.49
C LYS A 283 -6.27 2.51 24.83
N ASP A 284 -5.86 1.58 24.02
CA ASP A 284 -6.76 0.86 23.11
C ASP A 284 -6.59 -0.65 23.18
N SER A 285 -7.62 -1.36 22.70
CA SER A 285 -7.59 -2.82 22.58
C SER A 285 -6.56 -3.25 21.52
N VAL A 286 -5.99 -4.42 21.71
CA VAL A 286 -5.02 -5.02 20.81
C VAL A 286 -5.66 -5.29 19.43
N SER A 287 -5.37 -4.43 18.46
CA SER A 287 -5.88 -4.56 17.08
C SER A 287 -4.94 -5.42 16.23
N ARG A 288 -5.46 -5.90 15.09
CA ARG A 288 -4.67 -6.62 14.09
C ARG A 288 -3.43 -5.83 13.66
N ASP A 289 -3.62 -4.58 13.26
CA ASP A 289 -2.55 -3.71 12.77
C ASP A 289 -1.49 -3.42 13.84
N TYR A 290 -1.92 -3.27 15.10
CA TYR A 290 -1.01 -3.14 16.21
C TYR A 290 -0.10 -4.37 16.35
N LEU A 291 -0.67 -5.58 16.29
CA LEU A 291 0.10 -6.82 16.43
C LEU A 291 1.12 -7.00 15.30
N VAL A 292 0.73 -6.73 14.06
CA VAL A 292 1.63 -6.80 12.89
C VAL A 292 2.78 -5.81 13.01
N LEU A 293 2.49 -4.56 13.38
CA LEU A 293 3.52 -3.54 13.56
C LEU A 293 4.43 -3.86 14.75
N ARG A 294 3.87 -4.34 15.87
CA ARG A 294 4.63 -4.72 17.05
C ARG A 294 5.58 -5.87 16.77
N PHE A 295 5.10 -6.90 16.08
CA PHE A 295 5.90 -8.02 15.60
C PHE A 295 7.05 -7.53 14.71
N THR A 296 6.76 -6.68 13.73
CA THR A 296 7.76 -6.14 12.81
C THR A 296 8.88 -5.38 13.53
N VAL A 297 8.50 -4.55 14.51
CA VAL A 297 9.48 -3.82 15.35
C VAL A 297 10.33 -4.78 16.19
N GLN A 298 9.72 -5.76 16.83
CA GLN A 298 10.44 -6.75 17.68
C GLN A 298 11.40 -7.60 16.86
N LYS A 299 10.98 -8.04 15.66
CA LYS A 299 11.81 -8.81 14.74
C LYS A 299 13.01 -8.01 14.24
N ASN A 300 12.80 -6.78 13.78
CA ASN A 300 13.81 -6.04 13.04
C ASN A 300 14.72 -5.17 13.91
N TRP A 301 14.21 -4.55 14.97
CA TRP A 301 14.99 -3.64 15.81
C TRP A 301 15.75 -4.38 16.92
N ASN A 302 15.01 -5.07 17.81
CA ASN A 302 15.62 -5.69 19.01
C ASN A 302 16.19 -7.06 18.72
N ARG A 303 15.88 -7.66 17.57
CA ARG A 303 16.08 -9.10 17.31
C ARG A 303 15.62 -9.94 18.49
N ASN A 304 14.59 -9.49 19.19
CA ASN A 304 14.00 -10.18 20.32
C ASN A 304 13.03 -11.26 19.81
N THR A 305 13.61 -12.34 19.35
CA THR A 305 12.88 -13.47 18.77
C THR A 305 11.80 -14.00 19.70
N ALA A 306 12.06 -14.07 21.01
CA ALA A 306 11.07 -14.55 21.98
C ALA A 306 9.84 -13.63 22.06
N ALA A 307 10.05 -12.31 22.10
CA ALA A 307 8.93 -11.37 22.11
C ALA A 307 8.19 -11.35 20.77
N ALA A 308 8.92 -11.46 19.65
CA ALA A 308 8.31 -11.55 18.33
C ALA A 308 7.45 -12.82 18.19
N MET A 309 7.95 -13.97 18.68
CA MET A 309 7.19 -15.24 18.71
C MET A 309 5.91 -15.09 19.53
N ALA A 310 5.99 -14.58 20.75
CA ALA A 310 4.81 -14.39 21.61
C ALA A 310 3.77 -13.44 20.97
N THR A 311 4.23 -12.39 20.29
CA THR A 311 3.33 -11.42 19.62
C THR A 311 2.65 -12.05 18.41
N ILE A 312 3.38 -12.81 17.58
CA ILE A 312 2.80 -13.42 16.38
C ILE A 312 1.91 -14.62 16.74
N GLU A 313 2.21 -15.38 17.79
CA GLU A 313 1.32 -16.42 18.32
C GLU A 313 -0.01 -15.83 18.78
N LYS A 314 0.04 -14.72 19.53
CA LYS A 314 -1.17 -13.99 19.91
C LYS A 314 -1.95 -13.50 18.69
N ALA A 315 -1.26 -12.96 17.69
CA ALA A 315 -1.90 -12.53 16.45
C ALA A 315 -2.58 -13.70 15.73
N LEU A 316 -1.88 -14.83 15.59
CA LEU A 316 -2.40 -16.05 14.95
C LEU A 316 -3.62 -16.61 15.69
N SER A 317 -3.64 -16.56 17.02
CA SER A 317 -4.78 -17.01 17.83
C SER A 317 -6.02 -16.14 17.67
N LEU A 318 -5.84 -14.83 17.47
CA LEU A 318 -6.94 -13.87 17.28
C LEU A 318 -7.42 -13.78 15.82
N TYR A 319 -6.52 -14.00 14.88
CA TYR A 319 -6.77 -13.87 13.43
C TYR A 319 -6.23 -15.11 12.68
N PRO A 320 -6.79 -16.30 12.93
CA PRO A 320 -6.24 -17.57 12.43
C PRO A 320 -6.33 -17.72 10.90
N ASP A 321 -7.16 -16.92 10.24
CA ASP A 321 -7.40 -16.96 8.79
C ASP A 321 -6.71 -15.82 8.02
N ASP A 322 -5.95 -14.95 8.70
CA ASP A 322 -5.28 -13.81 8.09
C ASP A 322 -3.97 -14.25 7.42
N SER A 323 -3.93 -14.21 6.10
CA SER A 323 -2.77 -14.67 5.30
C SER A 323 -1.47 -13.92 5.67
N GLU A 324 -1.51 -12.60 5.95
CA GLU A 324 -0.33 -11.81 6.32
C GLU A 324 0.24 -12.26 7.67
N ILE A 325 -0.63 -12.52 8.65
CA ILE A 325 -0.22 -13.01 9.98
C ILE A 325 0.34 -14.43 9.87
N ILE A 326 -0.33 -15.31 9.12
CA ILE A 326 0.13 -16.69 8.91
C ILE A 326 1.49 -16.69 8.21
N LEU A 327 1.70 -15.87 7.17
CA LEU A 327 2.98 -15.76 6.47
C LEU A 327 4.08 -15.19 7.36
N SER A 328 3.77 -14.20 8.19
CA SER A 328 4.70 -13.65 9.17
C SER A 328 5.14 -14.70 10.20
N ALA A 329 4.20 -15.52 10.68
CA ALA A 329 4.48 -16.63 11.59
C ALA A 329 5.30 -17.72 10.88
N ALA A 330 4.93 -18.09 9.65
CA ALA A 330 5.62 -19.08 8.84
C ALA A 330 7.08 -18.68 8.56
N SER A 331 7.30 -17.41 8.20
CA SER A 331 8.64 -16.84 7.98
C SER A 331 9.50 -16.94 9.25
N LEU A 332 8.96 -16.50 10.41
CA LEU A 332 9.69 -16.56 11.67
C LEU A 332 9.97 -18.01 12.11
N ALA A 333 9.01 -18.91 11.96
CA ALA A 333 9.16 -20.33 12.26
C ALA A 333 10.28 -20.96 11.40
N SER A 334 10.31 -20.66 10.10
CA SER A 334 11.35 -21.14 9.18
C SER A 334 12.73 -20.57 9.49
N GLU A 335 12.82 -19.28 9.86
CA GLU A 335 14.08 -18.63 10.21
C GLU A 335 14.68 -19.15 11.52
N THR A 336 13.83 -19.50 12.48
CA THR A 336 14.26 -19.94 13.83
C THR A 336 14.33 -21.44 13.98
N GLY A 337 13.75 -22.20 13.06
CA GLY A 337 13.54 -23.65 13.20
C GLY A 337 12.55 -24.03 14.30
N SER A 338 11.81 -23.05 14.84
CA SER A 338 10.87 -23.24 15.95
C SER A 338 9.44 -23.40 15.43
N LYS A 339 8.57 -24.01 16.22
CA LYS A 339 7.14 -24.03 15.95
C LYS A 339 6.46 -22.78 16.51
N ILE A 340 5.45 -22.28 15.81
CA ILE A 340 4.59 -21.18 16.24
C ILE A 340 3.15 -21.67 16.21
N GLY A 341 2.44 -21.59 17.32
CA GLY A 341 1.11 -22.20 17.47
C GLY A 341 1.11 -23.70 17.15
N GLU A 342 2.15 -24.41 17.63
CA GLU A 342 2.40 -25.84 17.41
C GLU A 342 2.71 -26.26 15.96
N LYS A 343 2.71 -25.32 15.00
CA LYS A 343 2.95 -25.56 13.57
C LYS A 343 4.34 -25.11 13.15
N SER A 344 4.93 -25.88 12.25
CA SER A 344 6.18 -25.52 11.55
C SER A 344 5.94 -24.43 10.50
N GLY A 345 7.02 -23.81 10.01
CA GLY A 345 6.93 -22.83 8.93
C GLY A 345 6.34 -23.41 7.63
N GLU A 346 6.61 -24.69 7.35
CA GLU A 346 6.04 -25.41 6.19
C GLU A 346 4.52 -25.61 6.36
N GLU A 347 4.06 -26.08 7.52
CA GLU A 347 2.63 -26.29 7.81
C GLU A 347 1.84 -24.97 7.78
N LEU A 348 2.42 -23.87 8.28
CA LEU A 348 1.80 -22.55 8.20
C LEU A 348 1.74 -22.01 6.75
N ALA A 349 2.79 -22.22 5.97
CA ALA A 349 2.79 -21.84 4.55
C ALA A 349 1.74 -22.62 3.75
N ASP A 350 1.56 -23.91 4.04
CA ASP A 350 0.54 -24.76 3.42
C ASP A 350 -0.88 -24.26 3.70
N MET A 351 -1.17 -23.74 4.90
CA MET A 351 -2.48 -23.12 5.20
C MET A 351 -2.80 -21.93 4.29
N VAL A 352 -1.79 -21.16 3.92
CA VAL A 352 -2.00 -20.04 2.96
C VAL A 352 -2.16 -20.60 1.55
N LEU A 353 -1.37 -21.60 1.16
CA LEU A 353 -1.43 -22.21 -0.18
C LEU A 353 -2.73 -22.95 -0.45
N GLU A 354 -3.44 -23.45 0.57
CA GLU A 354 -4.78 -24.02 0.42
C GLU A 354 -5.81 -22.98 -0.07
N LYS A 355 -5.67 -21.72 0.35
CA LYS A 355 -6.55 -20.60 -0.04
C LYS A 355 -6.03 -19.87 -1.29
N GLU A 356 -4.73 -19.71 -1.37
CA GLU A 356 -4.01 -18.93 -2.37
C GLU A 356 -2.88 -19.78 -2.98
N PRO A 357 -3.18 -20.76 -3.87
CA PRO A 357 -2.19 -21.73 -4.39
C PRO A 357 -1.01 -21.08 -5.13
N GLU A 358 -1.18 -19.83 -5.55
CA GLU A 358 -0.18 -19.06 -6.28
C GLU A 358 0.57 -18.02 -5.42
N ASN A 359 0.38 -18.03 -4.11
CA ASN A 359 1.04 -17.09 -3.23
C ASN A 359 2.56 -17.32 -3.21
N PHE A 360 3.29 -16.40 -3.85
CA PHE A 360 4.75 -16.52 -4.01
C PHE A 360 5.49 -16.53 -2.67
N GLU A 361 5.05 -15.76 -1.68
CA GLU A 361 5.70 -15.68 -0.37
C GLU A 361 5.57 -17.02 0.39
N ALA A 362 4.37 -17.61 0.38
CA ALA A 362 4.14 -18.93 0.97
C ALA A 362 4.99 -20.01 0.31
N LEU A 363 5.06 -20.01 -1.03
CA LEU A 363 5.90 -20.94 -1.78
C LEU A 363 7.39 -20.75 -1.46
N GLN A 364 7.87 -19.51 -1.32
CA GLN A 364 9.24 -19.22 -0.91
C GLN A 364 9.55 -19.70 0.52
N ILE A 365 8.63 -19.50 1.46
CA ILE A 365 8.78 -19.97 2.83
C ILE A 365 8.87 -21.51 2.86
N LYS A 366 8.02 -22.19 2.12
CA LYS A 366 8.05 -23.65 1.99
C LYS A 366 9.38 -24.14 1.43
N ILE A 367 9.86 -23.51 0.36
CA ILE A 367 11.19 -23.82 -0.21
C ILE A 367 12.30 -23.56 0.82
N SER A 368 12.23 -22.44 1.56
CA SER A 368 13.21 -22.11 2.61
C SER A 368 13.22 -23.14 3.73
N SER A 369 12.05 -23.65 4.13
CA SER A 369 11.94 -24.74 5.11
C SER A 369 12.56 -26.03 4.60
N MET A 370 12.38 -26.39 3.32
CA MET A 370 13.03 -27.53 2.69
C MET A 370 14.57 -27.38 2.66
N ILE A 371 15.05 -26.16 2.38
CA ILE A 371 16.48 -25.84 2.41
C ILE A 371 17.05 -26.03 3.83
N ALA A 372 16.37 -25.49 4.85
CA ALA A 372 16.77 -25.63 6.24
C ALA A 372 16.82 -27.11 6.68
N ALA A 373 15.88 -27.92 6.21
CA ALA A 373 15.84 -29.36 6.42
C ALA A 373 16.84 -30.14 5.52
N ARG A 374 17.64 -29.46 4.68
CA ARG A 374 18.58 -30.05 3.70
C ARG A 374 17.91 -30.99 2.68
N LYS A 375 16.63 -30.81 2.41
CA LYS A 375 15.86 -31.55 1.39
C LYS A 375 16.10 -30.94 0.00
N TRP A 376 17.35 -30.93 -0.47
CA TRP A 376 17.78 -30.22 -1.68
C TRP A 376 17.02 -30.67 -2.94
N GLY A 377 16.70 -31.97 -3.05
CA GLY A 377 15.97 -32.52 -4.21
C GLY A 377 14.51 -32.04 -4.28
N GLU A 378 13.84 -31.93 -3.12
CA GLU A 378 12.46 -31.43 -3.03
C GLU A 378 12.44 -29.92 -3.26
N ALA A 379 13.37 -29.19 -2.62
CA ALA A 379 13.53 -27.74 -2.84
C ALA A 379 13.81 -27.40 -4.31
N TYR A 380 14.64 -28.20 -5.00
CA TYR A 380 14.90 -28.02 -6.43
C TYR A 380 13.65 -28.22 -7.28
N LYS A 381 12.88 -29.27 -7.04
CA LYS A 381 11.63 -29.51 -7.77
C LYS A 381 10.64 -28.36 -7.54
N ALA A 382 10.40 -27.98 -6.28
CA ALA A 382 9.48 -26.90 -5.92
C ALA A 382 9.89 -25.56 -6.53
N SER A 383 11.17 -25.20 -6.44
CA SER A 383 11.67 -23.95 -7.02
C SER A 383 11.64 -23.95 -8.56
N SER A 384 11.89 -25.10 -9.20
CA SER A 384 11.79 -25.24 -10.66
C SER A 384 10.36 -25.08 -11.16
N GLU A 385 9.37 -25.60 -10.43
CA GLU A 385 7.94 -25.37 -10.76
C GLU A 385 7.56 -23.90 -10.58
N LEU A 386 8.05 -23.27 -9.53
CA LEU A 386 7.79 -21.85 -9.28
C LEU A 386 8.34 -20.96 -10.40
N LEU A 387 9.48 -21.32 -10.98
CA LEU A 387 10.11 -20.58 -12.09
C LEU A 387 9.37 -20.71 -13.44
N LYS A 388 8.40 -21.61 -13.56
CA LYS A 388 7.55 -21.70 -14.77
C LYS A 388 6.43 -20.66 -14.79
N LYS A 389 6.17 -20.00 -13.65
CA LYS A 389 5.14 -18.98 -13.53
C LYS A 389 5.60 -17.66 -14.16
N GLU A 390 4.64 -16.82 -14.53
CA GLU A 390 4.92 -15.47 -15.03
C GLU A 390 5.31 -14.53 -13.89
N ASN A 391 6.11 -13.52 -14.19
CA ASN A 391 6.51 -12.45 -13.26
C ASN A 391 7.19 -12.92 -11.96
N VAL A 392 8.05 -13.93 -12.06
CA VAL A 392 8.78 -14.47 -10.90
C VAL A 392 9.75 -13.42 -10.34
N PRO A 393 9.68 -13.08 -9.05
CA PRO A 393 10.60 -12.15 -8.41
C PRO A 393 12.06 -12.64 -8.46
N ASN A 394 13.03 -11.71 -8.54
CA ASN A 394 14.46 -12.05 -8.52
C ASN A 394 14.88 -12.82 -7.25
N SER A 395 14.20 -12.60 -6.12
CA SER A 395 14.44 -13.34 -4.87
C SER A 395 14.26 -14.85 -5.02
N VAL A 396 13.29 -15.28 -5.85
CA VAL A 396 13.09 -16.70 -6.18
C VAL A 396 14.23 -17.24 -7.03
N LEU A 397 14.69 -16.45 -8.02
CA LEU A 397 15.84 -16.82 -8.86
C LEU A 397 17.11 -16.97 -8.04
N PHE A 398 17.39 -16.06 -7.09
CA PHE A 398 18.54 -16.20 -6.18
C PHE A 398 18.44 -17.44 -5.31
N SER A 399 17.25 -17.73 -4.78
CA SER A 399 17.02 -18.96 -3.99
C SER A 399 17.23 -20.21 -4.86
N HIS A 400 16.71 -20.22 -6.07
CA HIS A 400 16.88 -21.35 -6.99
C HIS A 400 18.34 -21.57 -7.37
N ILE A 401 19.11 -20.52 -7.64
CA ILE A 401 20.55 -20.61 -7.91
C ILE A 401 21.28 -21.30 -6.73
N LYS A 402 21.01 -20.88 -5.50
CA LYS A 402 21.60 -21.50 -4.29
C LYS A 402 21.20 -22.97 -4.15
N ILE A 403 19.94 -23.30 -4.43
CA ILE A 403 19.45 -24.68 -4.43
C ILE A 403 20.17 -25.50 -5.50
N CYS A 404 20.32 -24.99 -6.70
CA CYS A 404 21.03 -25.66 -7.80
C CYS A 404 22.50 -25.96 -7.42
N LEU A 405 23.22 -24.99 -6.83
CA LEU A 405 24.59 -25.21 -6.34
C LEU A 405 24.65 -26.32 -5.28
N SER A 406 23.72 -26.29 -4.32
CA SER A 406 23.65 -27.26 -3.23
C SER A 406 23.22 -28.66 -3.69
N ALA A 407 22.38 -28.72 -4.74
CA ALA A 407 21.94 -29.95 -5.38
C ALA A 407 22.92 -30.49 -6.45
N GLY A 408 24.08 -29.82 -6.63
CA GLY A 408 25.08 -30.20 -7.61
C GLY A 408 24.72 -29.88 -9.07
N LYS A 409 23.67 -29.10 -9.33
CA LYS A 409 23.18 -28.68 -10.65
C LYS A 409 23.93 -27.45 -11.14
N LYS A 410 25.25 -27.54 -11.28
CA LYS A 410 26.18 -26.43 -11.53
C LYS A 410 25.88 -25.67 -12.82
N ASP A 411 25.56 -26.35 -13.92
CA ASP A 411 25.31 -25.71 -15.23
C ASP A 411 23.99 -24.93 -15.21
N GLU A 412 23.00 -25.44 -14.48
CA GLU A 412 21.73 -24.75 -14.32
C GLU A 412 21.86 -23.50 -13.44
N ALA A 413 22.60 -23.58 -12.32
CA ALA A 413 22.94 -22.41 -11.50
C ALA A 413 23.62 -21.33 -12.35
N TRP A 414 24.57 -21.70 -13.17
CA TRP A 414 25.26 -20.77 -14.07
C TRP A 414 24.30 -20.16 -15.12
N LYS A 415 23.42 -20.96 -15.71
CA LYS A 415 22.43 -20.48 -16.69
C LYS A 415 21.54 -19.38 -16.10
N TYR A 416 20.99 -19.59 -14.91
CA TYR A 416 20.14 -18.58 -14.27
C TYR A 416 20.92 -17.35 -13.79
N ALA A 417 22.10 -17.53 -13.20
CA ALA A 417 22.95 -16.44 -12.77
C ALA A 417 23.41 -15.56 -13.96
N SER A 418 23.79 -16.19 -15.08
CA SER A 418 24.17 -15.48 -16.31
C SER A 418 23.01 -14.67 -16.89
N LYS A 419 21.79 -15.23 -16.85
CA LYS A 419 20.59 -14.53 -17.31
C LYS A 419 20.31 -13.28 -16.46
N LEU A 420 20.39 -13.41 -15.12
CA LEU A 420 20.23 -12.29 -14.21
C LEU A 420 21.31 -11.22 -14.42
N TYR A 421 22.55 -11.63 -14.52
CA TYR A 421 23.69 -10.73 -14.74
C TYR A 421 23.57 -9.97 -16.08
N SER A 422 23.11 -10.64 -17.14
CA SER A 422 22.88 -9.98 -18.44
C SER A 422 21.76 -8.95 -18.39
N ALA A 423 20.76 -9.14 -17.51
CA ALA A 423 19.65 -8.21 -17.36
C ALA A 423 19.96 -7.01 -16.45
N SER A 424 20.81 -7.21 -15.42
CA SER A 424 21.04 -6.21 -14.36
C SER A 424 22.46 -6.29 -13.80
N SER A 425 23.48 -6.12 -14.64
CA SER A 425 24.88 -6.25 -14.22
C SER A 425 25.38 -5.20 -13.22
N SER A 426 24.65 -4.10 -13.04
CA SER A 426 24.95 -3.04 -12.06
C SER A 426 24.33 -3.29 -10.67
N ASP A 427 23.43 -4.25 -10.56
CA ASP A 427 22.83 -4.63 -9.26
C ASP A 427 23.84 -5.42 -8.43
N GLU A 428 24.10 -4.95 -7.21
CA GLU A 428 25.13 -5.53 -6.34
C GLU A 428 24.80 -6.98 -5.93
N GLU A 429 23.53 -7.30 -5.70
CA GLU A 429 23.10 -8.65 -5.30
C GLU A 429 23.23 -9.63 -6.48
N VAL A 430 22.83 -9.19 -7.68
CA VAL A 430 23.01 -9.96 -8.92
C VAL A 430 24.48 -10.24 -9.16
N LEU A 431 25.33 -9.22 -9.01
CA LEU A 431 26.77 -9.32 -9.23
C LEU A 431 27.43 -10.28 -8.23
N GLN A 432 27.07 -10.19 -6.94
CA GLN A 432 27.56 -11.11 -5.92
C GLN A 432 27.14 -12.56 -6.22
N SER A 433 25.86 -12.78 -6.55
CA SER A 433 25.36 -14.11 -6.91
C SER A 433 26.08 -14.69 -8.14
N TYR A 434 26.34 -13.85 -9.14
CA TYR A 434 27.05 -14.29 -10.35
C TYR A 434 28.50 -14.70 -10.06
N ILE A 435 29.23 -13.89 -9.29
CA ILE A 435 30.63 -14.19 -8.89
C ILE A 435 30.69 -15.49 -8.07
N ASP A 436 29.81 -15.67 -7.07
CA ASP A 436 29.71 -16.92 -6.28
C ASP A 436 29.49 -18.14 -7.19
N VAL A 437 28.57 -18.03 -8.16
CA VAL A 437 28.32 -19.11 -9.13
C VAL A 437 29.55 -19.39 -9.98
N LEU A 438 30.24 -18.38 -10.48
CA LEU A 438 31.45 -18.56 -11.28
C LEU A 438 32.55 -19.31 -10.48
N VAL A 439 32.74 -18.91 -9.21
CA VAL A 439 33.72 -19.55 -8.32
C VAL A 439 33.29 -20.99 -8.00
N SER A 440 32.04 -21.20 -7.61
CA SER A 440 31.48 -22.51 -7.23
C SER A 440 31.41 -23.50 -8.38
N THR A 441 31.28 -23.02 -9.64
CA THR A 441 31.24 -23.85 -10.84
C THR A 441 32.59 -24.07 -11.49
N GLY A 442 33.66 -23.44 -10.97
CA GLY A 442 35.04 -23.57 -11.48
C GLY A 442 35.33 -22.70 -12.70
N ARG A 443 34.56 -21.66 -12.99
CA ARG A 443 34.80 -20.68 -14.07
C ARG A 443 35.80 -19.61 -13.61
N SER A 444 36.98 -20.07 -13.16
CA SER A 444 37.97 -19.29 -12.40
C SER A 444 38.54 -18.11 -13.20
N ALA A 445 38.72 -18.23 -14.51
CA ALA A 445 39.26 -17.16 -15.34
C ALA A 445 38.34 -15.95 -15.42
N GLU A 446 37.04 -16.19 -15.62
CA GLU A 446 36.02 -15.13 -15.66
C GLU A 446 35.83 -14.50 -14.29
N ALA A 447 35.73 -15.32 -13.23
CA ALA A 447 35.64 -14.84 -11.86
C ALA A 447 36.82 -13.93 -11.51
N SER A 448 38.06 -14.35 -11.79
CA SER A 448 39.25 -13.56 -11.52
C SER A 448 39.27 -12.24 -12.27
N ARG A 449 38.85 -12.23 -13.53
CA ARG A 449 38.76 -11.01 -14.35
C ARG A 449 37.79 -10.01 -13.72
N ILE A 450 36.55 -10.44 -13.39
CA ILE A 450 35.50 -9.58 -12.80
C ILE A 450 35.96 -9.06 -11.44
N ILE A 451 36.45 -9.94 -10.55
CA ILE A 451 36.93 -9.57 -9.22
C ILE A 451 38.03 -8.51 -9.31
N SER A 452 39.03 -8.70 -10.22
CA SER A 452 40.14 -7.76 -10.39
C SER A 452 39.70 -6.40 -10.89
N GLN A 453 38.68 -6.34 -11.76
CA GLN A 453 38.08 -5.10 -12.24
C GLN A 453 37.31 -4.32 -11.15
N LEU A 454 36.64 -5.02 -10.26
CA LEU A 454 35.77 -4.42 -9.25
C LEU A 454 36.51 -4.00 -7.97
N LEU A 455 37.55 -4.73 -7.57
CA LEU A 455 38.27 -4.51 -6.30
C LEU A 455 38.74 -3.06 -6.08
N PRO A 456 39.28 -2.30 -7.08
CA PRO A 456 39.75 -0.94 -6.83
C PRO A 456 38.64 0.04 -6.42
N SER A 457 37.49 -0.06 -7.06
CA SER A 457 36.38 0.91 -6.94
C SER A 457 35.26 0.52 -5.96
N SER A 458 35.26 -0.73 -5.46
CA SER A 458 34.17 -1.23 -4.61
C SER A 458 34.18 -0.62 -3.20
N ALA A 459 33.00 -0.52 -2.59
CA ALA A 459 32.84 -0.17 -1.18
C ALA A 459 33.35 -1.30 -0.25
N SER A 460 33.62 -0.98 1.01
CA SER A 460 34.25 -1.91 1.98
C SER A 460 33.54 -3.26 2.09
N LYS A 461 32.21 -3.27 2.12
CA LYS A 461 31.43 -4.52 2.21
C LYS A 461 31.65 -5.39 0.96
N MET A 462 31.57 -4.80 -0.21
CA MET A 462 31.80 -5.49 -1.48
C MET A 462 33.28 -5.92 -1.62
N LYS A 463 34.24 -5.09 -1.21
CA LYS A 463 35.68 -5.50 -1.17
C LYS A 463 35.87 -6.75 -0.30
N SER A 464 35.22 -6.80 0.85
CA SER A 464 35.30 -7.97 1.73
C SER A 464 34.80 -9.24 1.05
N PHE A 465 33.64 -9.15 0.36
CA PHE A 465 33.11 -10.25 -0.44
C PHE A 465 34.07 -10.67 -1.56
N LEU A 466 34.57 -9.72 -2.34
CA LEU A 466 35.47 -9.98 -3.47
C LEU A 466 36.78 -10.65 -3.03
N TYR A 467 37.37 -10.22 -1.91
CA TYR A 467 38.56 -10.88 -1.36
C TYR A 467 38.22 -12.29 -0.85
N TYR A 468 37.07 -12.49 -0.24
CA TYR A 468 36.62 -13.82 0.19
C TYR A 468 36.48 -14.77 -1.01
N GLU A 469 35.80 -14.34 -2.09
CA GLU A 469 35.64 -15.13 -3.31
C GLU A 469 37.00 -15.38 -4.00
N ARG A 470 37.85 -14.37 -4.04
CA ARG A 470 39.21 -14.53 -4.63
C ARG A 470 40.04 -15.56 -3.87
N SER A 471 39.84 -15.70 -2.58
CA SER A 471 40.53 -16.71 -1.78
C SER A 471 40.26 -18.16 -2.22
N PHE A 472 39.18 -18.45 -2.95
CA PHE A 472 38.92 -19.76 -3.55
C PHE A 472 39.67 -19.98 -4.86
N LEU A 473 40.07 -18.91 -5.52
CA LEU A 473 40.79 -18.91 -6.78
C LEU A 473 42.30 -18.87 -6.57
N ALA A 474 42.75 -18.52 -5.38
CA ALA A 474 44.16 -18.31 -5.06
C ALA A 474 44.95 -19.62 -5.07
N SER A 475 46.13 -19.60 -5.65
CA SER A 475 47.07 -20.73 -5.66
C SER A 475 48.00 -20.64 -4.46
N GLY A 476 47.92 -21.64 -3.59
CA GLY A 476 48.78 -21.76 -2.41
C GLY A 476 48.21 -21.07 -1.17
N GLU A 477 48.55 -21.65 -0.04
CA GLU A 477 47.95 -21.29 1.26
C GLU A 477 48.22 -19.84 1.69
N ASN A 478 49.43 -19.33 1.43
CA ASN A 478 49.77 -17.96 1.80
C ASN A 478 48.90 -16.93 1.08
N ALA A 479 48.57 -17.17 -0.18
CA ALA A 479 47.68 -16.32 -0.96
C ALA A 479 46.23 -16.40 -0.43
N VAL A 480 45.76 -17.60 -0.11
CA VAL A 480 44.44 -17.79 0.52
C VAL A 480 44.32 -17.03 1.83
N LEU A 481 45.33 -17.16 2.72
CA LEU A 481 45.34 -16.45 4.01
C LEU A 481 45.46 -14.94 3.85
N ALA A 482 46.20 -14.44 2.84
CA ALA A 482 46.30 -13.02 2.55
C ALA A 482 44.96 -12.46 2.11
N ASP A 483 44.24 -13.14 1.24
CA ASP A 483 42.93 -12.73 0.77
C ASP A 483 41.87 -12.75 1.90
N LEU A 484 41.87 -13.79 2.73
CA LEU A 484 40.96 -13.85 3.87
C LEU A 484 41.22 -12.74 4.91
N ARG A 485 42.51 -12.40 5.14
CA ARG A 485 42.85 -11.26 6.01
C ARG A 485 42.43 -9.93 5.38
N SER A 486 42.61 -9.75 4.06
CA SER A 486 42.14 -8.57 3.35
C SER A 486 40.62 -8.44 3.40
N SER A 487 39.91 -9.57 3.31
CA SER A 487 38.45 -9.61 3.51
C SER A 487 38.08 -9.10 4.90
N LEU A 488 38.75 -9.57 5.96
CA LEU A 488 38.47 -9.12 7.33
C LEU A 488 38.95 -7.69 7.60
N THR A 489 39.97 -7.20 6.91
CA THR A 489 40.38 -5.78 6.98
C THR A 489 39.29 -4.88 6.41
N ALA A 490 38.66 -5.31 5.32
CA ALA A 490 37.56 -4.57 4.70
C ALA A 490 36.24 -4.68 5.50
N ASN A 491 35.96 -5.85 6.06
CA ASN A 491 34.81 -6.09 6.96
C ASN A 491 35.19 -7.10 8.07
N PRO A 492 35.53 -6.62 9.28
CA PRO A 492 35.90 -7.50 10.41
C PRO A 492 34.80 -8.47 10.86
N ARG A 493 33.56 -8.24 10.43
CA ARG A 493 32.39 -9.08 10.77
C ARG A 493 31.99 -10.03 9.63
N ASN A 494 32.86 -10.28 8.66
CA ASN A 494 32.60 -11.27 7.63
C ASN A 494 32.68 -12.69 8.23
N SER A 495 31.50 -13.25 8.56
CA SER A 495 31.36 -14.57 9.18
C SER A 495 31.96 -15.69 8.34
N ASP A 496 31.85 -15.61 7.02
CA ASP A 496 32.32 -16.64 6.10
C ASP A 496 33.84 -16.68 6.04
N ALA A 497 34.47 -15.50 5.99
CA ALA A 497 35.92 -15.38 6.05
C ALA A 497 36.47 -15.86 7.40
N LEU A 498 35.83 -15.49 8.52
CA LEU A 498 36.19 -15.95 9.86
C LEU A 498 36.06 -17.47 9.97
N PHE A 499 34.94 -18.03 9.51
CA PHE A 499 34.69 -19.47 9.58
C PHE A 499 35.64 -20.28 8.68
N ARG A 500 35.99 -19.71 7.51
CA ARG A 500 36.99 -20.34 6.64
C ARG A 500 38.39 -20.35 7.27
N LEU A 501 38.81 -19.27 7.92
CA LEU A 501 40.07 -19.22 8.69
C LEU A 501 40.04 -20.21 9.85
N TYR A 502 38.93 -20.32 10.60
CA TYR A 502 38.75 -21.36 11.59
C TYR A 502 39.02 -22.75 11.02
N LYS A 503 38.41 -23.12 9.90
CA LYS A 503 38.59 -24.42 9.25
C LYS A 503 40.04 -24.68 8.85
N ILE A 504 40.72 -23.68 8.26
CA ILE A 504 42.12 -23.80 7.85
C ILE A 504 43.01 -24.08 9.05
N TYR A 505 42.87 -23.31 10.15
CA TYR A 505 43.72 -23.51 11.32
C TYR A 505 43.34 -24.76 12.10
N TYR A 506 42.08 -25.16 12.13
CA TYR A 506 41.63 -26.41 12.71
C TYR A 506 42.25 -27.63 12.00
N ASN A 507 42.25 -27.65 10.66
CA ASN A 507 42.85 -28.71 9.87
C ASN A 507 44.37 -28.80 10.05
N LYS A 508 45.02 -27.69 10.35
CA LYS A 508 46.42 -27.60 10.68
C LYS A 508 46.75 -28.01 12.13
N LYS A 509 45.74 -28.34 12.91
CA LYS A 509 45.87 -28.58 14.35
C LYS A 509 46.38 -27.37 15.15
N GLU A 510 46.33 -26.16 14.57
CA GLU A 510 46.63 -24.91 15.25
C GLU A 510 45.40 -24.41 16.07
N TYR A 511 45.01 -25.21 17.05
CA TYR A 511 43.74 -25.09 17.75
C TYR A 511 43.54 -23.75 18.46
N ARG A 512 44.61 -23.10 18.94
CA ARG A 512 44.50 -21.75 19.55
C ARG A 512 44.08 -20.68 18.53
N LYS A 513 44.65 -20.71 17.30
CA LYS A 513 44.26 -19.81 16.23
C LYS A 513 42.86 -20.14 15.74
N ALA A 514 42.53 -21.41 15.60
CA ALA A 514 41.17 -21.82 15.23
C ALA A 514 40.14 -21.28 16.23
N GLN A 515 40.41 -21.41 17.56
CA GLN A 515 39.54 -20.90 18.59
C GLN A 515 39.34 -19.38 18.51
N TYR A 516 40.39 -18.61 18.21
CA TYR A 516 40.30 -17.15 18.05
C TYR A 516 39.29 -16.76 16.98
N TYR A 517 39.30 -17.42 15.83
CA TYR A 517 38.34 -17.14 14.75
C TYR A 517 36.94 -17.69 15.05
N LEU A 518 36.82 -18.92 15.62
CA LEU A 518 35.53 -19.49 15.91
C LEU A 518 34.77 -18.70 16.99
N LYS A 519 35.44 -18.17 18.02
CA LYS A 519 34.81 -17.28 19.01
C LYS A 519 34.21 -16.02 18.39
N GLN A 520 34.84 -15.46 17.36
CA GLN A 520 34.28 -14.31 16.65
C GLN A 520 33.03 -14.70 15.86
N VAL A 521 33.02 -15.87 15.20
CA VAL A 521 31.82 -16.37 14.51
C VAL A 521 30.69 -16.62 15.50
N VAL A 522 30.98 -17.24 16.63
CA VAL A 522 29.98 -17.47 17.73
C VAL A 522 29.46 -16.14 18.26
N ALA A 523 30.30 -15.11 18.41
CA ALA A 523 29.85 -13.79 18.85
C ALA A 523 28.91 -13.11 17.83
N LEU A 524 29.03 -13.42 16.54
CA LEU A 524 28.14 -12.95 15.49
C LEU A 524 26.80 -13.71 15.46
N SER A 525 26.80 -14.98 15.89
CA SER A 525 25.63 -15.87 15.92
C SER A 525 25.56 -16.66 17.25
N PRO A 526 25.28 -15.97 18.38
CA PRO A 526 25.44 -16.55 19.72
C PRO A 526 24.41 -17.62 20.08
N LYS A 527 23.37 -17.79 19.27
CA LYS A 527 22.32 -18.80 19.46
C LYS A 527 22.44 -19.99 18.50
N ASP A 528 23.45 -20.04 17.65
CA ASP A 528 23.67 -21.15 16.73
C ASP A 528 24.26 -22.35 17.52
N GLU A 529 23.42 -23.34 17.76
CA GLU A 529 23.79 -24.54 18.53
C GLU A 529 24.96 -25.32 17.87
N SER A 530 25.02 -25.32 16.53
CA SER A 530 26.10 -25.99 15.79
C SER A 530 27.45 -25.32 16.06
N LEU A 531 27.47 -23.99 16.04
CA LEU A 531 28.68 -23.21 16.35
C LEU A 531 29.07 -23.33 17.80
N LEU A 532 28.10 -23.35 18.72
CA LEU A 532 28.34 -23.58 20.15
C LEU A 532 28.90 -24.97 20.40
N LYS A 533 28.41 -25.98 19.69
CA LYS A 533 28.94 -27.36 19.78
C LYS A 533 30.38 -27.40 19.29
N LEU A 534 30.67 -26.83 18.12
CA LEU A 534 32.04 -26.76 17.58
C LEU A 534 32.99 -26.04 18.56
N ASN A 535 32.55 -24.97 19.20
CA ASN A 535 33.37 -24.24 20.16
C ASN A 535 33.67 -25.07 21.41
N ARG A 536 32.70 -25.84 21.95
CA ARG A 536 32.91 -26.76 23.07
C ARG A 536 33.87 -27.91 22.72
N GLU A 537 33.72 -28.47 21.52
CA GLU A 537 34.61 -29.52 21.03
C GLU A 537 36.06 -29.02 20.95
N LEU A 538 36.25 -27.81 20.42
CA LEU A 538 37.56 -27.19 20.30
C LEU A 538 38.16 -26.83 21.68
N GLU A 539 37.35 -26.37 22.62
CA GLU A 539 37.80 -26.13 23.99
C GLU A 539 38.28 -27.41 24.70
N ASN A 540 37.61 -28.52 24.42
CA ASN A 540 38.05 -29.83 24.94
C ASN A 540 39.40 -30.29 24.34
N LEU A 541 39.60 -30.04 23.02
CA LEU A 541 40.88 -30.35 22.37
C LEU A 541 42.04 -29.47 22.86
N LEU A 542 41.77 -28.30 23.42
CA LEU A 542 42.78 -27.40 23.98
C LEU A 542 43.12 -27.71 25.47
N LYS A 543 42.28 -28.46 26.15
CA LYS A 543 42.51 -28.88 27.52
C LYS A 543 43.33 -30.19 27.63
N ASN A 544 43.27 -30.99 26.57
CA ASN A 544 44.06 -32.22 26.43
C ASN A 544 45.36 -31.91 25.65
#